data_dabc29de3cff27a6f72e4922fcdd7ea9
#
_entry.id   dabc29de3cff27a6f72e4922fcdd7ea9
#
_cell.length_a   1.000
_cell.length_b   1.000
_cell.length_c   1.000
_cell.angle_alpha   90.00
_cell.angle_beta   90.00
_cell.angle_gamma   90.00
#
_symmetry.space_group_name_H-M   'P 1'
#
loop_
_entity.id
_entity.type
_entity.pdbx_description
1 polymer ?
#
loop_
_entity_poly.entity_id
_entity_poly.type
_entity_poly.pdbx_seq_one_letter_code
_entity_poly.pdbx_strand_id
1 'polypeptide(L)'
;MTSLQRQAVLVCVVCALAALLTVGITLTLLKRGKTETPGTPADSVPTDTTGDGESTDLANHYQIDNTSSALLTETADAGTEYLDSTLFLGDSNTVRLYNNGLISLQQFCAKEGIGTQVALNDGIVTFKNDTTHYTIAQAVAKMKPRRVVMTFGTNDTGMEVADFISNYTALVQAIQEAYPYTDIIVNTVPPIPENHSNYP
;
A
#
# COMPACT_ATOMS: atom_id res chain seq x y z
N MET A 1 -24.99 38.43 -28.90
CA MET A 1 -24.19 37.82 -27.81
C MET A 1 -22.74 37.91 -28.18
N THR A 2 -21.94 38.55 -27.35
CA THR A 2 -20.50 38.61 -27.51
C THR A 2 -19.88 37.22 -27.27
N SER A 3 -18.67 36.99 -27.78
CA SER A 3 -17.96 35.69 -27.59
C SER A 3 -17.81 35.39 -26.09
N LEU A 4 -17.59 36.39 -25.26
CA LEU A 4 -17.49 36.26 -23.80
C LEU A 4 -18.81 35.79 -23.15
N GLN A 5 -19.94 36.25 -23.62
CA GLN A 5 -21.27 35.83 -23.12
C GLN A 5 -21.56 34.36 -23.51
N ARG A 6 -21.13 33.93 -24.68
CA ARG A 6 -21.26 32.50 -25.10
C ARG A 6 -20.40 31.58 -24.25
N GLN A 7 -19.18 31.99 -23.93
CA GLN A 7 -18.31 31.20 -23.05
C GLN A 7 -18.84 31.12 -21.62
N ALA A 8 -19.36 32.21 -21.07
CA ALA A 8 -19.97 32.21 -19.74
C ALA A 8 -21.20 31.28 -19.66
N VAL A 9 -22.07 31.31 -20.66
CA VAL A 9 -23.24 30.42 -20.73
C VAL A 9 -22.81 28.95 -20.84
N LEU A 10 -21.77 28.65 -21.64
CA LEU A 10 -21.26 27.28 -21.77
C LEU A 10 -20.71 26.75 -20.45
N VAL A 11 -19.94 27.54 -19.71
CA VAL A 11 -19.42 27.16 -18.40
C VAL A 11 -20.53 26.93 -17.39
N CYS A 12 -21.56 27.79 -17.35
CA CYS A 12 -22.70 27.59 -16.46
C CYS A 12 -23.48 26.30 -16.77
N VAL A 13 -23.66 25.96 -18.05
CA VAL A 13 -24.34 24.73 -18.46
C VAL A 13 -23.53 23.48 -18.06
N VAL A 14 -22.22 23.51 -18.26
CA VAL A 14 -21.34 22.39 -17.87
C VAL A 14 -21.34 22.18 -16.36
N CYS A 15 -21.27 23.26 -15.58
CA CYS A 15 -21.34 23.19 -14.11
C CYS A 15 -22.71 22.65 -13.62
N ALA A 16 -23.82 23.06 -14.25
CA ALA A 16 -25.15 22.57 -13.91
C ALA A 16 -25.32 21.08 -14.22
N LEU A 17 -24.78 20.60 -15.35
CA LEU A 17 -24.81 19.18 -15.72
C LEU A 17 -23.95 18.34 -14.77
N ALA A 18 -22.78 18.84 -14.36
CA ALA A 18 -21.93 18.16 -13.39
C ALA A 18 -22.61 18.04 -12.01
N ALA A 19 -23.30 19.08 -11.55
CA ALA A 19 -24.06 19.06 -10.30
C ALA A 19 -25.22 18.08 -10.33
N LEU A 20 -25.94 17.95 -11.46
CA LEU A 20 -27.02 16.98 -11.62
C LEU A 20 -26.52 15.54 -11.62
N LEU A 21 -25.34 15.28 -12.22
CA LEU A 21 -24.72 13.96 -12.21
C LEU A 21 -24.30 13.53 -10.79
N THR A 22 -23.73 14.44 -10.01
CA THR A 22 -23.33 14.12 -8.62
C THR A 22 -24.53 13.84 -7.73
N VAL A 23 -25.62 14.59 -7.84
CA VAL A 23 -26.88 14.34 -7.12
C VAL A 23 -27.51 12.99 -7.54
N GLY A 24 -27.48 12.66 -8.82
CA GLY A 24 -27.97 11.39 -9.33
C GLY A 24 -27.24 10.18 -8.78
N ILE A 25 -25.92 10.26 -8.68
CA ILE A 25 -25.05 9.18 -8.14
C ILE A 25 -25.30 9.00 -6.63
N THR A 26 -25.40 10.10 -5.87
CA THR A 26 -25.67 10.03 -4.43
C THR A 26 -27.06 9.46 -4.11
N LEU A 27 -28.09 9.79 -4.89
CA LEU A 27 -29.44 9.24 -4.71
C LEU A 27 -29.52 7.75 -5.06
N THR A 28 -28.76 7.27 -6.04
CA THR A 28 -28.70 5.83 -6.39
C THR A 28 -27.95 5.02 -5.34
N LEU A 29 -26.92 5.57 -4.74
CA LEU A 29 -26.18 4.92 -3.65
C LEU A 29 -27.01 4.84 -2.36
N LEU A 30 -27.77 5.87 -2.02
CA LEU A 30 -28.70 5.89 -0.88
C LEU A 30 -29.88 4.93 -1.05
N LYS A 31 -30.38 4.70 -2.27
CA LYS A 31 -31.43 3.72 -2.54
C LYS A 31 -30.97 2.26 -2.43
N ARG A 32 -29.66 1.99 -2.61
CA ARG A 32 -29.09 0.65 -2.50
C ARG A 32 -28.83 0.18 -1.05
N GLY A 33 -28.94 1.08 -0.08
CA GLY A 33 -28.70 0.81 1.35
C GLY A 33 -29.92 0.39 2.16
N LYS A 34 -31.10 0.16 1.55
CA LYS A 34 -32.30 -0.32 2.25
C LYS A 34 -32.77 -1.63 1.64
N THR A 35 -32.27 -2.74 2.15
CA THR A 35 -32.93 -4.04 2.05
C THR A 35 -33.08 -4.61 3.45
N GLU A 36 -34.31 -4.89 3.75
CA GLU A 36 -34.88 -5.16 5.06
C GLU A 36 -34.47 -6.53 5.62
N THR A 37 -34.36 -6.57 6.93
CA THR A 37 -34.34 -7.77 7.77
C THR A 37 -35.77 -8.27 7.99
N PRO A 38 -36.03 -9.55 7.98
CA PRO A 38 -37.11 -10.09 8.77
C PRO A 38 -36.67 -11.20 9.73
N GLY A 39 -37.06 -11.02 11.01
CA GLY A 39 -37.68 -12.03 11.82
C GLY A 39 -36.82 -12.96 12.64
N THR A 40 -36.68 -12.62 13.92
CA THR A 40 -36.42 -13.52 15.04
C THR A 40 -37.61 -14.49 15.25
N PRO A 41 -37.34 -15.71 15.72
CA PRO A 41 -37.81 -16.00 17.08
C PRO A 41 -36.77 -16.64 17.99
N ALA A 42 -37.08 -16.41 19.27
CA ALA A 42 -36.34 -16.67 20.45
C ALA A 42 -36.10 -18.15 20.77
N ASP A 43 -35.16 -18.30 21.66
CA ASP A 43 -35.04 -19.26 22.79
C ASP A 43 -33.95 -20.30 22.66
N SER A 44 -32.94 -20.10 23.41
CA SER A 44 -32.39 -20.95 24.47
C SER A 44 -30.93 -20.57 24.77
N VAL A 45 -30.75 -20.03 25.97
CA VAL A 45 -29.46 -19.95 26.66
C VAL A 45 -29.05 -21.37 27.06
N PRO A 46 -27.80 -21.73 26.86
CA PRO A 46 -27.05 -22.40 27.92
C PRO A 46 -25.78 -21.62 28.25
N THR A 47 -25.59 -21.51 29.51
CA THR A 47 -24.54 -21.00 30.34
C THR A 47 -23.19 -21.66 30.05
N ASP A 48 -22.15 -20.78 29.99
CA ASP A 48 -20.82 -20.98 30.52
C ASP A 48 -20.00 -22.18 30.04
N THR A 49 -18.99 -21.89 29.20
CA THR A 49 -17.70 -22.52 29.35
C THR A 49 -16.61 -21.56 28.82
N THR A 50 -15.78 -21.12 29.74
CA THR A 50 -14.43 -20.56 29.57
C THR A 50 -13.74 -21.19 28.36
N GLY A 51 -13.43 -20.39 27.34
CA GLY A 51 -12.74 -20.87 26.16
C GLY A 51 -11.59 -19.95 25.77
N ASP A 52 -10.42 -20.22 26.29
CA ASP A 52 -9.11 -19.87 25.71
C ASP A 52 -8.96 -20.52 24.33
N GLY A 53 -9.62 -20.02 23.29
CA GLY A 53 -9.59 -20.65 21.96
C GLY A 53 -9.24 -19.71 20.81
N GLU A 54 -9.31 -18.40 21.01
CA GLU A 54 -9.26 -17.46 19.88
C GLU A 54 -7.85 -16.92 19.58
N SER A 55 -6.93 -17.03 20.53
CA SER A 55 -5.54 -16.51 20.36
C SER A 55 -4.63 -17.45 19.57
N THR A 56 -4.90 -18.77 19.53
CA THR A 56 -4.06 -19.76 18.85
C THR A 56 -4.34 -19.87 17.36
N ASP A 57 -5.54 -19.55 16.91
CA ASP A 57 -5.93 -19.70 15.50
C ASP A 57 -5.38 -18.56 14.64
N LEU A 58 -5.34 -17.33 15.14
CA LEU A 58 -4.73 -16.19 14.46
C LEU A 58 -3.21 -16.33 14.32
N ALA A 59 -2.54 -16.83 15.36
CA ALA A 59 -1.09 -17.05 15.32
C ALA A 59 -0.69 -18.12 14.28
N ASN A 60 -1.53 -19.14 14.08
CA ASN A 60 -1.29 -20.18 13.08
C ASN A 60 -1.63 -19.72 11.66
N HIS A 61 -2.56 -18.79 11.50
CA HIS A 61 -3.00 -18.30 10.18
C HIS A 61 -1.93 -17.43 9.48
N TYR A 62 -1.07 -16.77 10.24
CA TYR A 62 -0.04 -15.86 9.73
C TYR A 62 1.39 -16.43 9.84
N GLN A 63 1.55 -17.72 10.06
CA GLN A 63 2.88 -18.35 10.05
C GLN A 63 3.45 -18.38 8.63
N ILE A 64 4.74 -18.04 8.51
CA ILE A 64 5.47 -18.14 7.26
C ILE A 64 5.58 -19.64 6.91
N ASP A 65 5.11 -19.99 5.72
CA ASP A 65 5.34 -21.32 5.16
C ASP A 65 6.81 -21.48 4.76
N ASN A 66 7.59 -22.06 5.67
CA ASN A 66 9.01 -22.31 5.45
C ASN A 66 9.31 -23.33 4.33
N THR A 67 8.29 -23.97 3.76
CA THR A 67 8.41 -24.88 2.62
C THR A 67 8.16 -24.20 1.29
N SER A 68 7.71 -22.94 1.30
CA SER A 68 7.42 -22.18 0.09
C SER A 68 8.68 -21.92 -0.72
N SER A 69 8.62 -22.20 -2.02
CA SER A 69 9.69 -21.86 -2.97
C SER A 69 9.88 -20.34 -3.17
N ALA A 70 8.93 -19.54 -2.70
CA ALA A 70 9.04 -18.06 -2.71
C ALA A 70 9.89 -17.51 -1.56
N LEU A 71 10.16 -18.34 -0.53
CA LEU A 71 11.03 -17.95 0.57
C LEU A 71 12.49 -18.00 0.13
N LEU A 72 13.16 -16.85 0.16
CA LEU A 72 14.58 -16.77 -0.15
C LEU A 72 15.41 -17.36 1.00
N THR A 73 16.34 -18.22 0.65
CA THR A 73 17.33 -18.79 1.58
C THR A 73 18.67 -18.10 1.43
N GLU A 74 19.53 -18.24 2.42
CA GLU A 74 20.89 -17.73 2.37
C GLU A 74 21.65 -18.33 1.18
N THR A 75 22.32 -17.48 0.43
CA THR A 75 23.15 -17.84 -0.72
C THR A 75 24.52 -17.16 -0.61
N ALA A 76 25.47 -17.53 -1.47
CA ALA A 76 26.71 -16.82 -1.60
C ALA A 76 26.47 -15.35 -2.04
N ASP A 77 27.36 -14.44 -1.64
CA ASP A 77 27.30 -13.04 -2.03
C ASP A 77 27.27 -12.91 -3.56
N ALA A 78 26.24 -12.25 -4.06
CA ALA A 78 26.03 -12.01 -5.50
C ALA A 78 26.82 -10.81 -6.05
N GLY A 79 27.54 -10.09 -5.18
CA GLY A 79 28.43 -9.00 -5.53
C GLY A 79 27.75 -7.66 -5.84
N THR A 80 28.58 -6.68 -6.17
CA THR A 80 28.15 -5.28 -6.36
C THR A 80 27.21 -5.09 -7.56
N GLU A 81 27.38 -5.84 -8.65
CA GLU A 81 26.49 -5.76 -9.81
C GLU A 81 25.03 -6.12 -9.46
N TYR A 82 24.86 -7.09 -8.60
CA TYR A 82 23.54 -7.45 -8.09
C TYR A 82 22.93 -6.28 -7.31
N LEU A 83 23.69 -5.65 -6.44
CA LEU A 83 23.28 -4.51 -5.64
C LEU A 83 22.99 -3.29 -6.54
N ASP A 84 23.87 -2.98 -7.49
CA ASP A 84 23.74 -1.83 -8.39
C ASP A 84 22.52 -1.89 -9.30
N SER A 85 22.02 -3.08 -9.59
CA SER A 85 20.80 -3.31 -10.37
C SER A 85 19.53 -3.42 -9.51
N THR A 86 19.62 -3.17 -8.19
CA THR A 86 18.55 -3.27 -7.22
C THR A 86 18.06 -1.89 -6.78
N LEU A 87 16.75 -1.67 -6.75
CA LEU A 87 16.11 -0.49 -6.20
C LEU A 87 15.44 -0.85 -4.85
N PHE A 88 15.75 -0.10 -3.81
CA PHE A 88 15.18 -0.28 -2.48
C PHE A 88 13.99 0.66 -2.30
N LEU A 89 12.81 0.08 -2.09
CA LEU A 89 11.55 0.77 -1.85
C LEU A 89 11.21 0.65 -0.37
N GLY A 90 10.82 1.75 0.26
CA GLY A 90 10.45 1.61 1.67
C GLY A 90 10.18 2.90 2.43
N ASP A 91 10.20 2.73 3.73
CA ASP A 91 9.97 3.76 4.74
C ASP A 91 11.30 4.28 5.34
N SER A 92 11.25 4.74 6.60
CA SER A 92 12.42 5.24 7.33
C SER A 92 13.56 4.21 7.46
N ASN A 93 13.29 2.91 7.38
CA ASN A 93 14.33 1.89 7.41
C ASN A 93 15.18 1.96 6.14
N THR A 94 14.55 2.10 4.98
CA THR A 94 15.25 2.30 3.70
C THR A 94 15.95 3.67 3.65
N VAL A 95 15.36 4.72 4.21
CA VAL A 95 16.02 6.03 4.35
C VAL A 95 17.30 5.92 5.17
N ARG A 96 17.30 5.11 6.23
CA ARG A 96 18.53 4.85 7.03
C ARG A 96 19.61 4.11 6.25
N LEU A 97 19.26 3.18 5.35
CA LEU A 97 20.25 2.53 4.48
C LEU A 97 20.98 3.58 3.63
N TYR A 98 20.24 4.50 3.02
CA TYR A 98 20.81 5.58 2.21
C TYR A 98 21.64 6.55 3.07
N ASN A 99 21.14 7.02 4.19
CA ASN A 99 21.82 7.98 5.08
C ASN A 99 23.13 7.41 5.66
N ASN A 100 23.23 6.09 5.84
CA ASN A 100 24.44 5.40 6.29
C ASN A 100 25.37 4.98 5.15
N GLY A 101 25.06 5.35 3.91
CA GLY A 101 25.91 5.06 2.75
C GLY A 101 25.94 3.58 2.33
N LEU A 102 24.94 2.79 2.76
CA LEU A 102 24.84 1.37 2.41
C LEU A 102 24.24 1.17 1.01
N ILE A 103 23.44 2.13 0.55
CA ILE A 103 22.91 2.21 -0.81
C ILE A 103 23.13 3.60 -1.39
N SER A 104 23.21 3.69 -2.70
CA SER A 104 23.37 4.95 -3.45
C SER A 104 22.02 5.61 -3.73
N LEU A 105 22.02 6.88 -4.17
CA LEU A 105 20.81 7.59 -4.58
C LEU A 105 20.10 6.90 -5.76
N GLN A 106 20.83 6.23 -6.63
CA GLN A 106 20.27 5.49 -7.77
C GLN A 106 19.54 4.22 -7.34
N GLN A 107 19.83 3.72 -6.15
CA GLN A 107 19.22 2.53 -5.54
C GLN A 107 18.11 2.89 -4.55
N PHE A 108 17.81 4.17 -4.36
CA PHE A 108 16.95 4.69 -3.31
C PHE A 108 15.59 5.18 -3.83
N CYS A 109 14.51 4.66 -3.27
CA CYS A 109 13.15 5.11 -3.53
C CYS A 109 12.30 4.94 -2.26
N ALA A 110 12.45 5.85 -1.30
CA ALA A 110 11.80 5.75 -0.01
C ALA A 110 11.52 7.13 0.60
N LYS A 111 10.64 7.15 1.62
CA LYS A 111 10.33 8.35 2.39
C LYS A 111 10.03 7.98 3.83
N GLU A 112 10.48 8.80 4.78
CA GLU A 112 10.21 8.61 6.20
C GLU A 112 8.71 8.69 6.52
N GLY A 113 8.26 7.86 7.44
CA GLY A 113 6.90 7.89 8.02
C GLY A 113 5.78 7.41 7.09
N ILE A 114 6.09 6.82 5.94
CA ILE A 114 5.05 6.32 5.05
C ILE A 114 4.70 4.86 5.35
N GLY A 115 3.39 4.57 5.35
CA GLY A 115 2.85 3.22 5.31
C GLY A 115 2.51 2.78 3.89
N THR A 116 1.97 1.59 3.77
CA THR A 116 1.61 0.94 2.49
C THR A 116 0.57 1.73 1.69
N GLN A 117 -0.41 2.35 2.35
CA GLN A 117 -1.43 3.16 1.68
C GLN A 117 -0.85 4.39 0.98
N VAL A 118 0.06 5.11 1.65
CA VAL A 118 0.76 6.27 1.08
C VAL A 118 1.69 5.83 -0.05
N ALA A 119 2.42 4.72 0.14
CA ALA A 119 3.30 4.15 -0.87
C ALA A 119 2.56 3.76 -2.16
N LEU A 120 1.32 3.29 -2.03
CA LEU A 120 0.46 2.91 -3.15
C LEU A 120 -0.08 4.13 -3.93
N ASN A 121 -0.58 5.15 -3.20
CA ASN A 121 -1.46 6.16 -3.79
C ASN A 121 -0.79 7.52 -4.02
N ASP A 122 0.23 7.87 -3.23
CA ASP A 122 0.75 9.22 -3.21
C ASP A 122 1.98 9.38 -4.12
N GLY A 123 2.08 10.53 -4.76
CA GLY A 123 3.28 10.94 -5.48
C GLY A 123 4.37 11.39 -4.50
N ILE A 124 5.22 10.46 -4.09
CA ILE A 124 6.28 10.72 -3.09
C ILE A 124 7.68 10.81 -3.68
N VAL A 125 7.84 10.45 -4.94
CA VAL A 125 9.15 10.41 -5.62
C VAL A 125 9.27 11.58 -6.60
N THR A 126 10.43 12.26 -6.56
CA THR A 126 10.77 13.32 -7.51
C THR A 126 12.12 13.01 -8.15
N PHE A 127 12.28 13.37 -9.41
CA PHE A 127 13.56 13.24 -10.13
C PHE A 127 14.21 14.60 -10.33
N LYS A 128 15.54 14.62 -10.41
CA LYS A 128 16.29 15.84 -10.64
C LYS A 128 15.82 16.53 -11.95
N ASN A 129 15.52 17.82 -11.87
CA ASN A 129 15.00 18.64 -12.97
C ASN A 129 13.61 18.22 -13.49
N ASP A 130 12.83 17.54 -12.67
CA ASP A 130 11.45 17.14 -12.96
C ASP A 130 10.55 17.58 -11.78
N THR A 131 9.53 18.36 -12.07
CA THR A 131 8.59 18.87 -11.04
C THR A 131 7.43 17.92 -10.76
N THR A 132 7.36 16.81 -11.49
CA THR A 132 6.32 15.80 -11.33
C THR A 132 6.57 14.97 -10.07
N HIS A 133 5.51 14.74 -9.32
CA HIS A 133 5.50 13.81 -8.20
C HIS A 133 5.01 12.44 -8.70
N TYR A 134 5.84 11.43 -8.57
CA TYR A 134 5.58 10.07 -9.03
C TYR A 134 5.19 9.17 -7.86
N THR A 135 4.22 8.28 -8.08
CA THR A 135 4.01 7.15 -7.17
C THR A 135 5.21 6.18 -7.25
N ILE A 136 5.32 5.26 -6.29
CA ILE A 136 6.38 4.25 -6.31
C ILE A 136 6.34 3.42 -7.60
N ALA A 137 5.16 2.96 -8.01
CA ALA A 137 5.00 2.17 -9.24
C ALA A 137 5.46 2.95 -10.50
N GLN A 138 5.09 4.23 -10.59
CA GLN A 138 5.53 5.11 -11.69
C GLN A 138 7.05 5.34 -11.66
N ALA A 139 7.64 5.48 -10.47
CA ALA A 139 9.07 5.64 -10.31
C ALA A 139 9.82 4.36 -10.75
N VAL A 140 9.34 3.18 -10.39
CA VAL A 140 9.88 1.89 -10.85
C VAL A 140 9.83 1.78 -12.37
N ALA A 141 8.69 2.13 -12.99
CA ALA A 141 8.55 2.13 -14.45
C ALA A 141 9.55 3.08 -15.15
N LYS A 142 9.85 4.22 -14.51
CA LYS A 142 10.81 5.21 -15.03
C LYS A 142 12.26 4.75 -14.84
N MET A 143 12.59 4.16 -13.69
CA MET A 143 13.95 3.72 -13.34
C MET A 143 14.32 2.36 -13.94
N LYS A 144 13.34 1.49 -14.18
CA LYS A 144 13.52 0.16 -14.80
C LYS A 144 14.56 -0.73 -14.10
N PRO A 145 14.50 -0.90 -12.79
CA PRO A 145 15.46 -1.71 -12.06
C PRO A 145 15.30 -3.19 -12.43
N ARG A 146 16.40 -3.97 -12.37
CA ARG A 146 16.34 -5.43 -12.56
C ARG A 146 15.53 -6.08 -11.43
N ARG A 147 15.63 -5.54 -10.20
CA ARG A 147 14.86 -5.99 -9.04
C ARG A 147 14.52 -4.84 -8.12
N VAL A 148 13.46 -5.05 -7.34
CA VAL A 148 13.08 -4.17 -6.23
C VAL A 148 13.09 -4.96 -4.93
N VAL A 149 13.53 -4.33 -3.85
CA VAL A 149 13.40 -4.83 -2.48
C VAL A 149 12.44 -3.90 -1.75
N MET A 150 11.34 -4.46 -1.25
CA MET A 150 10.27 -3.71 -0.59
C MET A 150 10.36 -3.88 0.92
N THR A 151 10.48 -2.77 1.66
CA THR A 151 10.57 -2.74 3.12
C THR A 151 9.54 -1.76 3.67
N PHE A 152 8.30 -2.22 3.82
CA PHE A 152 7.17 -1.48 4.39
C PHE A 152 6.55 -2.26 5.54
N GLY A 153 5.75 -1.60 6.36
CA GLY A 153 4.96 -2.20 7.42
C GLY A 153 5.22 -1.61 8.80
N THR A 154 6.39 -1.02 9.04
CA THR A 154 6.72 -0.41 10.34
C THR A 154 5.77 0.74 10.71
N ASN A 155 5.22 1.45 9.72
CA ASN A 155 4.27 2.54 9.93
C ASN A 155 2.79 2.12 9.78
N ASP A 156 2.53 0.83 9.61
CA ASP A 156 1.18 0.27 9.45
C ASP A 156 0.69 -0.46 10.71
N THR A 157 1.39 -0.34 11.84
CA THR A 157 1.13 -1.10 13.09
C THR A 157 -0.25 -0.84 13.70
N GLY A 158 -0.92 0.26 13.35
CA GLY A 158 -2.30 0.55 13.75
C GLY A 158 -3.36 0.10 12.74
N MET A 159 -2.96 -0.58 11.67
CA MET A 159 -3.86 -1.04 10.61
C MET A 159 -4.31 -2.48 10.89
N GLU A 160 -5.56 -2.79 10.54
CA GLU A 160 -6.02 -4.18 10.53
C GLU A 160 -5.19 -5.02 9.55
N VAL A 161 -4.84 -6.25 9.93
CA VAL A 161 -3.97 -7.13 9.13
C VAL A 161 -4.52 -7.36 7.72
N ALA A 162 -5.83 -7.52 7.58
CA ALA A 162 -6.47 -7.70 6.29
C ALA A 162 -6.29 -6.48 5.37
N ASP A 163 -6.38 -5.26 5.92
CA ASP A 163 -6.19 -4.02 5.18
C ASP A 163 -4.71 -3.84 4.79
N PHE A 164 -3.79 -4.18 5.69
CA PHE A 164 -2.36 -4.19 5.40
C PHE A 164 -2.03 -5.13 4.23
N ILE A 165 -2.52 -6.38 4.28
CA ILE A 165 -2.31 -7.36 3.21
C ILE A 165 -2.91 -6.86 1.89
N SER A 166 -4.11 -6.27 1.92
CA SER A 166 -4.78 -5.72 0.75
C SER A 166 -3.95 -4.59 0.11
N ASN A 167 -3.51 -3.62 0.92
CA ASN A 167 -2.69 -2.49 0.44
C ASN A 167 -1.34 -2.96 -0.10
N TYR A 168 -0.68 -3.89 0.60
CA TYR A 168 0.61 -4.42 0.17
C TYR A 168 0.49 -5.19 -1.14
N THR A 169 -0.55 -6.03 -1.28
CA THR A 169 -0.85 -6.76 -2.51
C THR A 169 -1.11 -5.81 -3.67
N ALA A 170 -1.92 -4.77 -3.46
CA ALA A 170 -2.19 -3.76 -4.48
C ALA A 170 -0.92 -3.00 -4.90
N LEU A 171 0.00 -2.70 -3.95
CA LEU A 171 1.28 -2.06 -4.26
C LEU A 171 2.17 -2.97 -5.11
N VAL A 172 2.26 -4.26 -4.79
CA VAL A 172 3.00 -5.25 -5.60
C VAL A 172 2.41 -5.33 -7.01
N GLN A 173 1.09 -5.42 -7.13
CA GLN A 173 0.40 -5.47 -8.43
C GLN A 173 0.64 -4.20 -9.25
N ALA A 174 0.54 -3.02 -8.63
CA ALA A 174 0.80 -1.75 -9.30
C ALA A 174 2.24 -1.67 -9.85
N ILE A 175 3.23 -2.19 -9.12
CA ILE A 175 4.62 -2.26 -9.58
C ILE A 175 4.76 -3.24 -10.75
N GLN A 176 4.15 -4.43 -10.67
CA GLN A 176 4.17 -5.44 -11.74
C GLN A 176 3.50 -4.93 -13.02
N GLU A 177 2.38 -4.23 -12.90
CA GLU A 177 1.68 -3.63 -14.04
C GLU A 177 2.51 -2.50 -14.68
N ALA A 178 3.13 -1.65 -13.86
CA ALA A 178 3.93 -0.53 -14.33
C ALA A 178 5.25 -0.97 -14.99
N TYR A 179 5.89 -2.03 -14.47
CA TYR A 179 7.13 -2.59 -15.04
C TYR A 179 7.25 -4.11 -14.76
N PRO A 180 6.73 -4.97 -15.65
CA PRO A 180 6.63 -6.42 -15.43
C PRO A 180 7.98 -7.17 -15.49
N TYR A 181 9.07 -6.48 -15.82
CA TYR A 181 10.41 -7.10 -15.98
C TYR A 181 11.27 -7.01 -14.72
N THR A 182 10.72 -6.49 -13.61
CA THR A 182 11.43 -6.40 -12.33
C THR A 182 11.11 -7.62 -11.45
N ASP A 183 12.14 -8.19 -10.83
CA ASP A 183 11.95 -9.17 -9.76
C ASP A 183 11.54 -8.42 -8.48
N ILE A 184 10.54 -8.90 -7.77
CA ILE A 184 10.05 -8.28 -6.52
C ILE A 184 10.46 -9.15 -5.34
N ILE A 185 11.22 -8.57 -4.41
CA ILE A 185 11.61 -9.16 -3.14
C ILE A 185 10.89 -8.39 -2.03
N VAL A 186 10.11 -9.10 -1.24
CA VAL A 186 9.40 -8.55 -0.08
C VAL A 186 10.17 -8.92 1.18
N ASN A 187 10.62 -7.92 1.94
CA ASN A 187 11.20 -8.14 3.26
C ASN A 187 10.10 -8.29 4.32
N THR A 188 10.37 -9.13 5.31
CA THR A 188 9.57 -9.17 6.53
C THR A 188 9.70 -7.83 7.29
N VAL A 189 8.65 -7.45 8.00
CA VAL A 189 8.70 -6.28 8.89
C VAL A 189 9.71 -6.56 10.01
N PRO A 190 10.69 -5.67 10.23
CA PRO A 190 11.65 -5.87 11.32
C PRO A 190 10.95 -5.96 12.67
N PRO A 191 11.38 -6.87 13.58
CA PRO A 191 10.78 -6.97 14.89
C PRO A 191 11.03 -5.67 15.70
N ILE A 192 10.00 -5.25 16.42
CA ILE A 192 10.07 -4.09 17.31
C ILE A 192 10.47 -4.60 18.70
N PRO A 193 11.47 -3.99 19.37
CA PRO A 193 11.80 -4.39 20.73
C PRO A 193 10.63 -4.18 21.70
N GLU A 194 10.35 -5.13 22.57
CA GLU A 194 9.28 -5.10 23.57
C GLU A 194 9.26 -3.83 24.46
N ASN A 195 10.40 -3.16 24.60
CA ASN A 195 10.57 -1.99 25.48
C ASN A 195 10.51 -0.65 24.70
N HIS A 196 10.05 -0.64 23.47
CA HIS A 196 10.03 0.59 22.66
C HIS A 196 8.81 1.45 23.00
N SER A 197 9.00 2.54 23.75
CA SER A 197 7.93 3.43 24.26
C SER A 197 7.13 4.16 23.17
N ASN A 198 7.55 4.10 21.91
CA ASN A 198 6.90 4.77 20.78
C ASN A 198 5.97 3.85 19.97
N TYR A 199 5.83 2.59 20.35
CA TYR A 199 4.92 1.63 19.71
C TYR A 199 3.96 1.09 20.77
N PRO A 200 2.65 1.18 20.54
CA PRO A 200 1.64 0.66 21.46
C PRO A 200 1.71 -0.87 21.59
#